data_06b4659f7b5bdd36253b5d756f2e3396
#
_entry.id   06b4659f7b5bdd36253b5d756f2e3396
#
_cell.length_a   1.000
_cell.length_b   1.000
_cell.length_c   1.000
_cell.angle_alpha   90.00
_cell.angle_beta   90.00
_cell.angle_gamma   90.00
#
_symmetry.space_group_name_H-M   'P 1'
#
loop_
_entity.id
_entity.type
_entity.pdbx_description
1 polymer ?
#
loop_
_entity_poly.entity_id
_entity_poly.type
_entity_poly.pdbx_seq_one_letter_code
_entity_poly.pdbx_strand_id
1 'polypeptide(L)'
;MKKRNFLIGSLATACSPIWAQDKWGESLGYPTGWGPNGVQQKWEGYSEYHVGNFSGGIESMLPHKKISASANKSIFVNAKRKIKLNFLMDASDYASRFNRSAILIARNNEIWHEEYRYKRTNDMRFFGWSMTKSILGLLVGIAFDQKKLESLDDRIDKYVPQLVGHTFGDITIRNLLNMSSGIDICESFCSPNNGFERYGYSQIGYSPRRGMVTDQRRGIMTFKWGRNETQGQKFNYTDLNPVLMAWILVYVYQMPLHQIAEQNLWQPLGAASDATWLTDSKGFTFAGAGFSATLQDWARVGILVANEGSANGVQIVSKSWIDETSMHAEKDQAGRFNAARPNRGYRNFFWHHTSNGSVLRMAGALSQSILIDKKTKTVLVQTGISDENGGDEMMTALFSSACSET
;
A
#
# COMPACT_ATOMS: atom_id res chain seq x y z
N MET A 1 -31.63 -58.59 -45.79
CA MET A 1 -30.44 -58.19 -45.05
C MET A 1 -30.78 -56.85 -44.37
N LYS A 2 -31.06 -56.84 -43.06
CA LYS A 2 -31.40 -55.63 -42.27
C LYS A 2 -30.19 -55.25 -41.47
N LYS A 3 -29.63 -54.06 -41.73
CA LYS A 3 -28.58 -53.48 -40.92
C LYS A 3 -29.18 -52.87 -39.66
N ARG A 4 -28.76 -53.34 -38.48
CA ARG A 4 -29.05 -52.74 -37.18
C ARG A 4 -28.01 -51.68 -36.91
N ASN A 5 -28.45 -50.44 -36.78
CA ASN A 5 -27.65 -49.35 -36.23
C ASN A 5 -27.70 -49.43 -34.71
N PHE A 6 -26.53 -49.61 -34.08
CA PHE A 6 -26.36 -49.40 -32.64
C PHE A 6 -26.08 -47.91 -32.38
N LEU A 7 -27.01 -47.28 -31.73
CA LEU A 7 -26.78 -45.97 -31.12
C LEU A 7 -26.09 -46.17 -29.76
N ILE A 8 -24.81 -45.84 -29.70
CA ILE A 8 -24.09 -45.71 -28.42
C ILE A 8 -24.36 -44.28 -27.94
N GLY A 9 -25.26 -44.16 -26.98
CA GLY A 9 -25.49 -42.91 -26.27
C GLY A 9 -24.33 -42.67 -25.29
N SER A 10 -23.43 -41.78 -25.61
CA SER A 10 -22.44 -41.28 -24.67
C SER A 10 -23.14 -40.31 -23.70
N LEU A 11 -23.42 -40.76 -22.50
CA LEU A 11 -23.71 -39.91 -21.37
C LEU A 11 -22.38 -39.22 -20.97
N ALA A 12 -22.08 -38.09 -21.58
CA ALA A 12 -21.11 -37.19 -21.05
C ALA A 12 -21.76 -36.47 -19.86
N THR A 13 -21.58 -37.02 -18.68
CA THR A 13 -21.77 -36.26 -17.43
C THR A 13 -20.73 -35.15 -17.45
N ALA A 14 -21.16 -33.95 -17.84
CA ALA A 14 -20.37 -32.74 -17.66
C ALA A 14 -20.25 -32.53 -16.16
N CYS A 15 -19.16 -33.03 -15.57
CA CYS A 15 -18.66 -32.52 -14.31
C CYS A 15 -18.22 -31.08 -14.56
N SER A 16 -19.13 -30.11 -14.40
CA SER A 16 -18.75 -28.73 -14.27
C SER A 16 -17.78 -28.68 -13.08
N PRO A 17 -16.59 -28.14 -13.25
CA PRO A 17 -15.67 -28.03 -12.12
C PRO A 17 -16.36 -27.21 -11.02
N ILE A 18 -16.29 -27.70 -9.80
CA ILE A 18 -16.87 -27.08 -8.57
C ILE A 18 -16.51 -25.60 -8.47
N TRP A 19 -15.42 -25.17 -9.09
CA TRP A 19 -14.95 -23.79 -9.24
C TRP A 19 -15.90 -22.87 -10.02
N ALA A 20 -16.80 -23.41 -10.84
CA ALA A 20 -17.71 -22.60 -11.64
C ALA A 20 -18.92 -22.07 -10.84
N GLN A 21 -19.21 -22.66 -9.68
CA GLN A 21 -20.37 -22.30 -8.86
C GLN A 21 -20.05 -21.25 -7.77
N ASP A 22 -18.80 -21.09 -7.36
CA ASP A 22 -18.39 -20.12 -6.35
C ASP A 22 -17.45 -19.07 -6.96
N LYS A 23 -17.94 -18.42 -7.99
CA LYS A 23 -17.18 -17.45 -8.78
C LYS A 23 -16.67 -16.27 -7.97
N TRP A 24 -17.35 -15.93 -6.89
CA TRP A 24 -17.12 -14.78 -6.06
C TRP A 24 -16.68 -15.11 -4.64
N GLY A 25 -16.55 -16.39 -4.29
CA GLY A 25 -16.17 -16.81 -2.97
C GLY A 25 -17.29 -16.71 -1.94
N GLU A 26 -18.56 -16.79 -2.37
CA GLU A 26 -19.71 -16.78 -1.48
C GLU A 26 -19.63 -17.90 -0.44
N SER A 27 -19.09 -19.06 -0.80
CA SER A 27 -18.83 -20.16 0.14
C SER A 27 -17.82 -19.80 1.23
N LEU A 28 -16.99 -18.78 0.98
CA LEU A 28 -16.05 -18.21 1.94
C LEU A 28 -16.64 -17.03 2.73
N GLY A 29 -17.92 -16.73 2.50
CA GLY A 29 -18.63 -15.65 3.18
C GLY A 29 -18.47 -14.28 2.53
N TYR A 30 -18.00 -14.21 1.29
CA TYR A 30 -17.98 -12.96 0.55
C TYR A 30 -19.37 -12.59 0.04
N PRO A 31 -19.70 -11.30 0.00
CA PRO A 31 -20.88 -10.84 -0.72
C PRO A 31 -20.83 -11.23 -2.19
N THR A 32 -22.01 -11.46 -2.80
CA THR A 32 -22.12 -11.74 -4.23
C THR A 32 -21.41 -10.68 -5.07
N GLY A 33 -20.57 -11.11 -5.98
CA GLY A 33 -19.78 -10.23 -6.84
C GLY A 33 -18.41 -9.83 -6.27
N TRP A 34 -18.06 -10.24 -5.05
CA TRP A 34 -16.85 -9.80 -4.34
C TRP A 34 -15.80 -10.90 -4.15
N GLY A 35 -16.02 -12.05 -4.72
CA GLY A 35 -15.12 -13.20 -4.59
C GLY A 35 -13.87 -13.16 -5.45
N PRO A 36 -13.00 -14.16 -5.30
CA PRO A 36 -11.75 -14.26 -6.00
C PRO A 36 -11.95 -14.52 -7.49
N ASN A 37 -11.81 -13.49 -8.28
CA ASN A 37 -11.71 -13.61 -9.72
C ASN A 37 -10.29 -13.53 -10.20
N GLY A 38 -10.01 -14.19 -11.29
CA GLY A 38 -8.75 -14.01 -12.01
C GLY A 38 -8.56 -12.52 -12.36
N VAL A 39 -7.34 -12.06 -12.18
CA VAL A 39 -6.89 -10.67 -12.42
C VAL A 39 -7.38 -10.10 -13.75
N GLN A 40 -7.56 -10.98 -14.74
CA GLN A 40 -7.84 -10.57 -16.10
C GLN A 40 -9.28 -10.16 -16.38
N GLN A 41 -10.21 -10.56 -15.53
CA GLN A 41 -11.62 -10.47 -15.88
C GLN A 41 -12.35 -9.28 -15.24
N LYS A 42 -11.84 -8.70 -14.16
CA LYS A 42 -12.63 -7.85 -13.28
C LYS A 42 -11.91 -6.63 -12.69
N TRP A 43 -10.94 -6.12 -13.39
CA TRP A 43 -10.34 -4.85 -12.99
C TRP A 43 -11.31 -3.67 -13.08
N GLU A 44 -12.33 -3.79 -13.92
CA GLU A 44 -13.37 -2.77 -14.06
C GLU A 44 -14.29 -2.71 -12.83
N GLY A 45 -14.44 -3.84 -12.10
CA GLY A 45 -15.13 -3.90 -10.82
C GLY A 45 -14.13 -4.06 -9.68
N TYR A 46 -13.59 -2.99 -9.15
CA TYR A 46 -12.56 -2.99 -8.10
C TYR A 46 -12.85 -3.96 -6.94
N SER A 47 -14.08 -3.99 -6.44
CA SER A 47 -14.47 -4.84 -5.32
C SER A 47 -14.27 -6.32 -5.59
N GLU A 48 -14.63 -6.78 -6.77
CA GLU A 48 -14.53 -8.19 -7.15
C GLU A 48 -13.09 -8.68 -7.23
N TYR A 49 -12.19 -7.80 -7.66
CA TYR A 49 -10.77 -8.08 -7.72
C TYR A 49 -10.14 -8.20 -6.32
N HIS A 50 -10.60 -7.36 -5.40
CA HIS A 50 -9.92 -7.19 -4.12
C HIS A 50 -10.24 -8.27 -3.11
N VAL A 51 -11.44 -8.78 -3.10
CA VAL A 51 -11.85 -9.76 -2.10
C VAL A 51 -11.01 -11.01 -2.20
N GLY A 52 -10.78 -11.53 -3.41
CA GLY A 52 -9.93 -12.69 -3.62
C GLY A 52 -8.48 -12.44 -3.25
N ASN A 53 -8.00 -11.22 -3.48
CA ASN A 53 -6.60 -10.88 -3.26
C ASN A 53 -6.23 -10.77 -1.78
N PHE A 54 -7.20 -10.51 -0.92
CA PHE A 54 -6.94 -10.39 0.51
C PHE A 54 -6.85 -11.72 1.24
N SER A 55 -7.11 -12.83 0.58
CA SER A 55 -6.95 -14.17 1.14
C SER A 55 -5.66 -14.88 0.76
N GLY A 56 -4.61 -14.15 0.52
CA GLY A 56 -3.35 -14.68 0.00
C GLY A 56 -3.37 -14.72 -1.52
N GLY A 57 -4.12 -13.81 -2.15
CA GLY A 57 -4.54 -13.93 -3.51
C GLY A 57 -3.61 -13.31 -4.53
N ILE A 58 -3.22 -12.06 -4.38
CA ILE A 58 -2.54 -11.37 -5.48
C ILE A 58 -1.14 -11.95 -5.76
N GLU A 59 -0.44 -12.36 -4.75
CA GLU A 59 0.86 -13.01 -4.89
C GLU A 59 0.77 -14.41 -5.52
N SER A 60 -0.38 -15.09 -5.45
CA SER A 60 -0.57 -16.35 -6.17
C SER A 60 -0.78 -16.16 -7.68
N MET A 61 -1.11 -14.95 -8.10
CA MET A 61 -1.45 -14.62 -9.47
C MET A 61 -0.37 -13.82 -10.19
N LEU A 62 0.47 -13.09 -9.45
CA LEU A 62 1.44 -12.15 -10.02
C LEU A 62 2.86 -12.45 -9.54
N PRO A 63 3.88 -12.15 -10.36
CA PRO A 63 5.27 -12.23 -9.93
C PRO A 63 5.52 -11.41 -8.68
N HIS A 64 6.18 -12.01 -7.70
CA HIS A 64 6.49 -11.36 -6.44
C HIS A 64 7.81 -11.85 -5.86
N LYS A 65 8.30 -11.16 -4.85
CA LYS A 65 9.43 -11.55 -4.02
C LYS A 65 8.99 -11.63 -2.57
N LYS A 66 9.49 -12.65 -1.89
CA LYS A 66 9.32 -12.83 -0.46
C LYS A 66 10.26 -11.93 0.32
N ILE A 67 9.79 -11.44 1.44
CA ILE A 67 10.54 -10.72 2.48
C ILE A 67 10.38 -11.53 3.74
N SER A 68 11.46 -12.11 4.24
CA SER A 68 11.41 -13.10 5.32
C SER A 68 11.09 -12.45 6.68
N ALA A 69 10.28 -13.13 7.47
CA ALA A 69 10.02 -12.76 8.86
C ALA A 69 11.31 -12.61 9.67
N SER A 70 11.26 -11.82 10.73
CA SER A 70 12.38 -11.67 11.64
C SER A 70 12.62 -12.96 12.43
N ALA A 71 13.89 -13.28 12.65
CA ALA A 71 14.28 -14.31 13.61
C ALA A 71 13.93 -13.91 15.05
N ASN A 72 14.02 -12.60 15.35
CA ASN A 72 13.66 -11.99 16.63
C ASN A 72 12.31 -11.29 16.55
N LYS A 73 11.24 -12.05 16.59
CA LYS A 73 9.87 -11.56 16.42
C LYS A 73 9.46 -10.67 17.59
N SER A 74 8.93 -9.49 17.28
CA SER A 74 8.25 -8.70 18.28
C SER A 74 6.86 -9.28 18.56
N ILE A 75 6.47 -9.31 19.83
CA ILE A 75 5.22 -9.92 20.24
C ILE A 75 4.26 -8.83 20.69
N PHE A 76 3.07 -8.82 20.11
CA PHE A 76 1.94 -8.09 20.66
C PHE A 76 1.32 -8.86 21.83
N VAL A 77 0.90 -8.13 22.83
CA VAL A 77 0.16 -8.65 23.98
C VAL A 77 -1.31 -8.23 23.83
N ASN A 78 -2.22 -9.17 23.96
CA ASN A 78 -3.64 -8.84 24.00
C ASN A 78 -3.96 -8.08 25.30
N ALA A 79 -4.50 -6.87 25.16
CA ALA A 79 -4.92 -6.08 26.31
C ALA A 79 -6.07 -6.76 27.02
N LYS A 80 -5.93 -6.92 28.33
CA LYS A 80 -6.98 -7.50 29.18
C LYS A 80 -8.18 -6.55 29.38
N ARG A 81 -8.13 -5.33 28.86
CA ARG A 81 -9.17 -4.31 29.02
C ARG A 81 -10.15 -4.37 27.85
N LYS A 82 -11.44 -4.46 28.14
CA LYS A 82 -12.48 -4.08 27.18
C LYS A 82 -12.45 -2.56 27.07
N ILE A 83 -12.01 -2.04 25.95
CA ILE A 83 -12.03 -0.60 25.67
C ILE A 83 -13.48 -0.21 25.44
N LYS A 84 -13.96 0.70 26.28
CA LYS A 84 -15.20 1.43 26.00
C LYS A 84 -14.85 2.53 25.02
N LEU A 85 -14.99 2.25 23.74
CA LEU A 85 -14.95 3.29 22.75
C LEU A 85 -16.17 4.19 23.00
N ASN A 86 -15.94 5.44 23.37
CA ASN A 86 -17.00 6.46 23.52
C ASN A 86 -17.57 6.81 22.15
N PHE A 87 -18.22 5.82 21.53
CA PHE A 87 -18.63 5.92 20.16
C PHE A 87 -20.01 5.24 20.00
N LEU A 88 -20.86 5.81 19.17
CA LEU A 88 -22.18 5.26 18.86
C LEU A 88 -22.14 3.90 18.17
N MET A 89 -20.94 3.46 17.79
CA MET A 89 -20.67 2.25 17.04
C MET A 89 -19.33 1.70 17.53
N ASP A 90 -19.26 0.46 17.93
CA ASP A 90 -17.99 -0.16 18.29
C ASP A 90 -17.14 -0.52 17.05
N ALA A 91 -15.94 -1.05 17.27
CA ALA A 91 -15.04 -1.39 16.18
C ALA A 91 -15.60 -2.50 15.27
N SER A 92 -16.32 -3.46 15.83
CA SER A 92 -16.95 -4.56 15.07
C SER A 92 -18.12 -4.07 14.23
N ASP A 93 -18.96 -3.21 14.78
CA ASP A 93 -20.06 -2.56 14.05
C ASP A 93 -19.53 -1.72 12.89
N TYR A 94 -18.46 -0.95 13.16
CA TYR A 94 -17.77 -0.19 12.13
C TYR A 94 -17.24 -1.11 11.01
N ALA A 95 -16.52 -2.16 11.37
CA ALA A 95 -15.94 -3.09 10.40
C ALA A 95 -17.01 -3.76 9.53
N SER A 96 -18.14 -4.11 10.15
CA SER A 96 -19.30 -4.68 9.45
C SER A 96 -19.94 -3.70 8.48
N ARG A 97 -20.26 -2.51 8.95
CA ARG A 97 -20.98 -1.50 8.18
C ARG A 97 -20.20 -0.99 6.97
N PHE A 98 -18.88 -0.88 7.09
CA PHE A 98 -18.02 -0.34 6.06
C PHE A 98 -17.18 -1.41 5.33
N ASN A 99 -17.60 -2.66 5.35
CA ASN A 99 -16.98 -3.75 4.59
C ASN A 99 -15.46 -3.89 4.83
N ARG A 100 -15.04 -3.79 6.10
CA ARG A 100 -13.63 -4.04 6.45
C ARG A 100 -13.38 -5.53 6.50
N SER A 101 -12.32 -5.98 5.83
CA SER A 101 -11.90 -7.39 5.85
C SER A 101 -11.12 -7.73 7.13
N ALA A 102 -10.46 -6.75 7.71
CA ALA A 102 -9.87 -6.85 9.04
C ALA A 102 -9.68 -5.45 9.65
N ILE A 103 -9.66 -5.39 10.99
CA ILE A 103 -9.37 -4.17 11.76
C ILE A 103 -8.55 -4.54 12.99
N LEU A 104 -7.57 -3.69 13.33
CA LEU A 104 -6.76 -3.81 14.53
C LEU A 104 -6.53 -2.43 15.13
N ILE A 105 -6.73 -2.31 16.44
CA ILE A 105 -6.36 -1.13 17.22
C ILE A 105 -5.32 -1.57 18.24
N ALA A 106 -4.18 -0.90 18.25
CA ALA A 106 -3.11 -1.17 19.21
C ALA A 106 -2.53 0.12 19.77
N ARG A 107 -2.01 0.03 21.01
CA ARG A 107 -1.22 1.08 21.65
C ARG A 107 0.08 0.47 22.19
N ASN A 108 1.20 1.03 21.81
CA ASN A 108 2.51 0.43 22.07
C ASN A 108 2.57 -1.01 21.54
N ASN A 109 2.78 -1.99 22.41
CA ASN A 109 2.78 -3.41 22.06
C ASN A 109 1.49 -4.15 22.47
N GLU A 110 0.44 -3.44 22.87
CA GLU A 110 -0.83 -4.02 23.30
C GLU A 110 -1.88 -3.92 22.17
N ILE A 111 -2.47 -5.05 21.82
CA ILE A 111 -3.65 -5.10 20.96
C ILE A 111 -4.88 -4.87 21.81
N TRP A 112 -5.63 -3.84 21.48
CA TRP A 112 -6.87 -3.48 22.13
C TRP A 112 -8.09 -4.04 21.44
N HIS A 113 -8.04 -4.13 20.09
CA HIS A 113 -9.06 -4.76 19.28
C HIS A 113 -8.41 -5.41 18.07
N GLU A 114 -8.86 -6.61 17.73
CA GLU A 114 -8.42 -7.32 16.52
C GLU A 114 -9.58 -8.17 16.02
N GLU A 115 -9.95 -7.97 14.75
CA GLU A 115 -11.04 -8.70 14.11
C GLU A 115 -10.71 -9.01 12.67
N TYR A 116 -11.07 -10.21 12.24
CA TYR A 116 -10.98 -10.69 10.87
C TYR A 116 -12.37 -11.10 10.38
N ARG A 117 -12.69 -10.71 9.15
CA ARG A 117 -13.98 -10.99 8.51
C ARG A 117 -13.76 -11.76 7.22
N TYR A 118 -14.84 -12.24 6.60
CA TYR A 118 -14.77 -12.98 5.34
C TYR A 118 -13.79 -14.16 5.41
N LYS A 119 -13.83 -14.92 6.51
CA LYS A 119 -12.94 -16.06 6.78
C LYS A 119 -11.45 -15.74 6.68
N ARG A 120 -11.06 -14.47 6.87
CA ARG A 120 -9.66 -14.10 7.02
C ARG A 120 -9.13 -14.56 8.37
N THR A 121 -7.83 -14.75 8.43
CA THR A 121 -7.12 -15.19 9.62
C THR A 121 -5.88 -14.33 9.86
N ASN A 122 -5.29 -14.47 11.02
CA ASN A 122 -4.12 -13.68 11.41
C ASN A 122 -2.83 -14.04 10.66
N ASP A 123 -2.78 -15.17 9.98
CA ASP A 123 -1.67 -15.63 9.17
C ASP A 123 -1.77 -15.21 7.69
N MET A 124 -2.94 -14.70 7.27
CA MET A 124 -3.16 -14.21 5.91
C MET A 124 -2.55 -12.82 5.72
N ARG A 125 -1.95 -12.62 4.55
CA ARG A 125 -1.46 -11.29 4.15
C ARG A 125 -2.57 -10.46 3.54
N PHE A 126 -2.49 -9.17 3.78
CA PHE A 126 -3.38 -8.15 3.23
C PHE A 126 -2.60 -7.24 2.31
N PHE A 127 -3.10 -7.05 1.12
CA PHE A 127 -2.48 -6.22 0.10
C PHE A 127 -2.63 -4.74 0.44
N GLY A 128 -1.50 -4.06 0.63
CA GLY A 128 -1.51 -2.69 1.15
C GLY A 128 -1.85 -1.61 0.14
N TRP A 129 -1.86 -1.93 -1.16
CA TRP A 129 -1.97 -0.91 -2.19
C TRP A 129 -0.97 0.22 -1.96
N SER A 130 -1.44 1.47 -2.03
CA SER A 130 -0.57 2.63 -1.86
C SER A 130 0.01 2.82 -0.46
N MET A 131 -0.39 2.05 0.56
CA MET A 131 0.36 1.99 1.82
C MET A 131 1.83 1.57 1.59
N THR A 132 2.09 0.85 0.50
CA THR A 132 3.44 0.51 0.02
C THR A 132 4.36 1.72 -0.12
N LYS A 133 3.83 2.88 -0.54
CA LYS A 133 4.62 4.10 -0.69
C LYS A 133 5.21 4.56 0.65
N SER A 134 4.47 4.39 1.74
CA SER A 134 4.97 4.74 3.07
C SER A 134 6.06 3.78 3.55
N ILE A 135 6.00 2.49 3.19
CA ILE A 135 7.12 1.55 3.40
C ILE A 135 8.37 2.09 2.68
N LEU A 136 8.22 2.50 1.42
CA LEU A 136 9.33 3.09 0.67
C LEU A 136 9.84 4.38 1.33
N GLY A 137 8.96 5.23 1.86
CA GLY A 137 9.33 6.44 2.60
C GLY A 137 10.19 6.15 3.83
N LEU A 138 9.90 5.07 4.56
CA LEU A 138 10.74 4.61 5.67
C LEU A 138 12.11 4.13 5.18
N LEU A 139 12.16 3.37 4.09
CA LEU A 139 13.43 2.90 3.50
C LEU A 139 14.30 4.07 3.02
N VAL A 140 13.71 5.16 2.54
CA VAL A 140 14.45 6.37 2.18
C VAL A 140 15.05 7.02 3.44
N GLY A 141 14.29 7.13 4.53
CA GLY A 141 14.81 7.63 5.80
C GLY A 141 16.01 6.81 6.30
N ILE A 142 15.89 5.49 6.25
CA ILE A 142 16.98 4.58 6.61
C ILE A 142 18.21 4.80 5.70
N ALA A 143 17.99 5.04 4.40
CA ALA A 143 19.09 5.31 3.47
C ALA A 143 19.82 6.63 3.80
N PHE A 144 19.11 7.65 4.27
CA PHE A 144 19.73 8.88 4.78
C PHE A 144 20.52 8.61 6.07
N ASP A 145 19.95 7.88 7.01
CA ASP A 145 20.63 7.53 8.27
C ASP A 145 21.93 6.74 8.03
N GLN A 146 21.93 5.89 7.02
CA GLN A 146 23.08 5.10 6.56
C GLN A 146 24.02 5.86 5.62
N LYS A 147 23.76 7.15 5.36
CA LYS A 147 24.56 7.99 4.45
C LYS A 147 24.68 7.45 3.02
N LYS A 148 23.66 6.69 2.58
CA LYS A 148 23.51 6.26 1.19
C LYS A 148 22.94 7.37 0.30
N LEU A 149 22.20 8.29 0.91
CA LEU A 149 21.70 9.52 0.33
C LEU A 149 22.25 10.70 1.13
N GLU A 150 22.58 11.80 0.47
CA GLU A 150 23.25 12.94 1.11
C GLU A 150 22.28 14.09 1.40
N SER A 151 21.42 14.43 0.46
CA SER A 151 20.48 15.54 0.60
C SER A 151 19.13 15.24 -0.07
N LEU A 152 18.04 15.69 0.57
CA LEU A 152 16.72 15.68 -0.04
C LEU A 152 16.65 16.58 -1.30
N ASP A 153 17.51 17.57 -1.40
CA ASP A 153 17.56 18.50 -2.52
C ASP A 153 18.50 18.02 -3.64
N ASP A 154 19.14 16.86 -3.48
CA ASP A 154 19.89 16.22 -4.53
C ASP A 154 18.99 15.82 -5.68
N ARG A 155 19.50 16.01 -6.89
CA ARG A 155 18.89 15.55 -8.14
C ARG A 155 19.02 14.03 -8.26
N ILE A 156 18.02 13.39 -8.85
CA ILE A 156 18.04 11.93 -8.97
C ILE A 156 19.10 11.43 -9.94
N ASP A 157 19.52 12.22 -10.93
CA ASP A 157 20.59 11.85 -11.88
C ASP A 157 21.97 11.78 -11.21
N LYS A 158 22.16 12.36 -10.01
CA LYS A 158 23.32 12.15 -9.16
C LYS A 158 23.49 10.68 -8.77
N TYR A 159 22.36 10.01 -8.52
CA TYR A 159 22.31 8.62 -8.03
C TYR A 159 22.01 7.61 -9.15
N VAL A 160 21.33 8.00 -10.20
CA VAL A 160 20.95 7.12 -11.32
C VAL A 160 21.50 7.71 -12.62
N PRO A 161 22.76 7.38 -13.00
CA PRO A 161 23.40 7.97 -14.17
C PRO A 161 22.64 7.80 -15.49
N GLN A 162 21.80 6.76 -15.60
CA GLN A 162 20.95 6.54 -16.77
C GLN A 162 19.92 7.66 -16.98
N LEU A 163 19.65 8.45 -15.95
CA LEU A 163 18.71 9.58 -16.02
C LEU A 163 19.37 10.92 -16.34
N VAL A 164 20.68 10.96 -16.53
CA VAL A 164 21.40 12.18 -16.95
C VAL A 164 20.86 12.62 -18.33
N GLY A 165 20.39 13.87 -18.40
CA GLY A 165 19.76 14.41 -19.60
C GLY A 165 18.33 13.96 -19.88
N HIS A 166 17.79 13.05 -19.05
CA HIS A 166 16.39 12.63 -19.12
C HIS A 166 15.47 13.65 -18.43
N THR A 167 14.19 13.71 -18.85
CA THR A 167 13.18 14.61 -18.26
C THR A 167 13.03 14.45 -16.73
N PHE A 168 13.38 13.28 -16.20
CA PHE A 168 13.36 13.02 -14.78
C PHE A 168 14.64 13.41 -14.04
N GLY A 169 15.77 13.49 -14.74
CA GLY A 169 17.10 13.55 -14.11
C GLY A 169 17.29 14.72 -13.14
N ASP A 170 16.68 15.85 -13.38
CA ASP A 170 16.79 17.06 -12.53
C ASP A 170 15.78 17.13 -11.40
N ILE A 171 14.88 16.14 -11.27
CA ILE A 171 13.93 16.10 -10.13
C ILE A 171 14.72 15.85 -8.84
N THR A 172 14.34 16.56 -7.78
CA THR A 172 14.94 16.32 -6.47
C THR A 172 14.27 15.19 -5.72
N ILE A 173 15.01 14.51 -4.84
CA ILE A 173 14.47 13.46 -3.96
C ILE A 173 13.26 14.00 -3.18
N ARG A 174 13.35 15.22 -2.64
CA ARG A 174 12.25 15.90 -1.94
C ARG A 174 10.98 15.95 -2.78
N ASN A 175 11.10 16.33 -4.04
CA ASN A 175 9.96 16.49 -4.92
C ASN A 175 9.35 15.15 -5.37
N LEU A 176 10.14 14.08 -5.44
CA LEU A 176 9.59 12.73 -5.60
C LEU A 176 8.78 12.33 -4.36
N LEU A 177 9.36 12.46 -3.17
CA LEU A 177 8.75 12.06 -1.89
C LEU A 177 7.47 12.83 -1.58
N ASN A 178 7.39 14.08 -2.00
CA ASN A 178 6.26 14.97 -1.78
C ASN A 178 5.26 15.00 -2.93
N MET A 179 5.38 14.09 -3.89
CA MET A 179 4.47 14.03 -5.07
C MET A 179 4.37 15.38 -5.81
N SER A 180 5.50 16.05 -6.00
CA SER A 180 5.58 17.36 -6.65
C SER A 180 6.66 17.42 -7.72
N SER A 181 6.83 16.34 -8.48
CA SER A 181 7.86 16.23 -9.53
C SER A 181 7.63 17.15 -10.74
N GLY A 182 6.42 17.67 -10.93
CA GLY A 182 6.07 18.52 -12.08
C GLY A 182 5.90 17.76 -13.40
N ILE A 183 5.96 16.43 -13.36
CA ILE A 183 5.76 15.60 -14.57
C ILE A 183 4.29 15.61 -14.97
N ASP A 184 4.04 15.69 -16.25
CA ASP A 184 2.70 15.67 -16.84
C ASP A 184 2.14 14.24 -16.85
N ILE A 185 1.71 13.80 -15.68
CA ILE A 185 1.03 12.53 -15.46
C ILE A 185 0.02 12.69 -14.35
N CYS A 186 -1.16 12.14 -14.53
CA CYS A 186 -2.20 12.17 -13.51
C CYS A 186 -2.92 10.84 -13.42
N GLU A 187 -3.00 10.27 -12.23
CA GLU A 187 -3.52 8.92 -12.03
C GLU A 187 -4.99 8.87 -11.68
N SER A 188 -5.49 9.81 -10.92
CA SER A 188 -6.73 9.52 -10.18
C SER A 188 -7.87 10.49 -10.42
N PHE A 189 -7.63 11.69 -10.91
CA PHE A 189 -8.65 12.75 -10.89
C PHE A 189 -8.63 13.63 -12.13
N CYS A 190 -8.06 13.18 -13.21
CA CYS A 190 -7.88 13.92 -14.44
C CYS A 190 -8.68 13.33 -15.59
N SER A 191 -8.80 14.10 -16.65
CA SER A 191 -9.49 13.72 -17.87
C SER A 191 -9.04 12.32 -18.37
N PRO A 192 -9.95 11.48 -18.85
CA PRO A 192 -9.66 10.14 -19.36
C PRO A 192 -8.67 10.07 -20.54
N ASN A 193 -8.25 11.19 -21.08
CA ASN A 193 -7.29 11.26 -22.19
C ASN A 193 -5.85 11.60 -21.74
N ASN A 194 -5.56 11.63 -20.45
CA ASN A 194 -4.21 11.91 -20.00
C ASN A 194 -3.28 10.70 -20.12
N GLY A 195 -1.99 10.99 -20.05
CA GLY A 195 -0.94 10.02 -20.30
C GLY A 195 -0.95 8.77 -19.40
N PHE A 196 -1.68 8.78 -18.27
CA PHE A 196 -1.71 7.65 -17.33
C PHE A 196 -2.46 6.43 -17.89
N GLU A 197 -3.64 6.59 -18.48
CA GLU A 197 -4.33 5.46 -19.13
C GLU A 197 -3.53 4.92 -20.33
N ARG A 198 -2.82 5.81 -21.04
CA ARG A 198 -1.95 5.41 -22.13
C ARG A 198 -0.70 4.70 -21.67
N TYR A 199 -0.18 5.08 -20.51
CA TYR A 199 1.16 4.76 -20.06
C TYR A 199 1.16 3.86 -18.82
N GLY A 200 0.39 4.21 -17.78
CA GLY A 200 0.53 3.63 -16.46
C GLY A 200 0.31 2.13 -16.41
N TYR A 201 -0.70 1.65 -17.11
CA TYR A 201 -1.02 0.22 -17.08
C TYR A 201 -0.19 -0.62 -18.07
N SER A 202 0.38 -0.01 -19.09
CA SER A 202 1.03 -0.79 -20.14
C SER A 202 2.55 -0.81 -20.06
N GLN A 203 3.17 0.10 -19.36
CA GLN A 203 4.63 0.27 -19.44
C GLN A 203 5.38 0.35 -18.11
N ILE A 204 4.81 0.93 -17.04
CA ILE A 204 5.52 1.09 -15.76
C ILE A 204 5.15 0.12 -14.68
N GLY A 205 4.43 -0.90 -14.94
CA GLY A 205 4.11 -1.86 -13.92
C GLY A 205 2.98 -2.77 -14.28
N TYR A 206 2.11 -2.89 -13.39
CA TYR A 206 0.98 -3.78 -13.38
C TYR A 206 -0.11 -3.34 -14.35
N SER A 207 -0.42 -4.19 -15.33
CA SER A 207 -1.60 -4.01 -16.17
C SER A 207 -2.66 -5.08 -15.84
N PRO A 208 -3.67 -4.74 -15.06
CA PRO A 208 -4.72 -5.68 -14.71
C PRO A 208 -5.53 -6.16 -15.90
N ARG A 209 -5.73 -5.29 -16.89
CA ARG A 209 -6.46 -5.62 -18.13
C ARG A 209 -5.75 -6.66 -18.98
N ARG A 210 -4.44 -6.81 -18.83
CA ARG A 210 -3.62 -7.69 -19.68
C ARG A 210 -2.94 -8.82 -18.92
N GLY A 211 -3.05 -8.86 -17.59
CA GLY A 211 -2.32 -9.84 -16.77
C GLY A 211 -0.81 -9.77 -16.91
N MET A 212 -0.29 -8.66 -17.46
CA MET A 212 1.12 -8.50 -17.76
C MET A 212 1.74 -7.47 -16.83
N VAL A 213 2.78 -7.89 -16.16
CA VAL A 213 3.67 -6.99 -15.44
C VAL A 213 4.81 -6.64 -16.39
N THR A 214 4.91 -5.38 -16.77
CA THR A 214 5.88 -4.89 -17.74
C THR A 214 7.21 -4.52 -17.08
N ASP A 215 8.20 -4.13 -17.88
CA ASP A 215 9.49 -3.63 -17.40
C ASP A 215 9.36 -2.13 -17.08
N GLN A 216 9.25 -1.81 -15.79
CA GLN A 216 9.05 -0.45 -15.30
C GLN A 216 10.17 0.51 -15.72
N ARG A 217 11.42 0.09 -15.63
CA ARG A 217 12.58 0.93 -15.96
C ARG A 217 12.65 1.20 -17.45
N ARG A 218 12.39 0.19 -18.28
CA ARG A 218 12.29 0.37 -19.73
C ARG A 218 11.19 1.36 -20.09
N GLY A 219 10.03 1.24 -19.44
CA GLY A 219 8.91 2.16 -19.64
C GLY A 219 9.31 3.60 -19.33
N ILE A 220 9.99 3.85 -18.21
CA ILE A 220 10.51 5.16 -17.85
C ILE A 220 11.43 5.71 -18.95
N MET A 221 12.35 4.90 -19.45
CA MET A 221 13.38 5.34 -20.40
C MET A 221 12.86 5.53 -21.83
N THR A 222 11.78 4.87 -22.21
CA THR A 222 11.31 4.87 -23.60
C THR A 222 10.13 5.78 -23.87
N PHE A 223 9.38 6.18 -22.85
CA PHE A 223 8.26 7.07 -23.01
C PHE A 223 8.71 8.54 -23.05
N LYS A 224 8.05 9.34 -23.90
CA LYS A 224 8.29 10.78 -23.92
C LYS A 224 7.48 11.47 -22.84
N TRP A 225 8.16 11.86 -21.80
CA TRP A 225 7.56 12.56 -20.67
C TRP A 225 7.54 14.06 -20.88
N GLY A 226 6.40 14.69 -20.65
CA GLY A 226 6.26 16.13 -20.56
C GLY A 226 6.40 16.64 -19.13
N ARG A 227 6.57 17.95 -19.03
CA ARG A 227 6.38 18.71 -17.79
C ARG A 227 5.31 19.75 -18.02
N ASN A 228 4.36 19.82 -17.12
CA ASN A 228 3.31 20.84 -17.14
C ASN A 228 3.50 21.89 -16.04
N GLU A 229 4.45 21.68 -15.14
CA GLU A 229 4.68 22.53 -13.97
C GLU A 229 6.15 22.52 -13.53
N THR A 230 6.55 23.57 -12.83
CA THR A 230 7.82 23.56 -12.09
C THR A 230 7.72 22.60 -10.92
N GLN A 231 8.76 21.76 -10.75
CA GLN A 231 8.81 20.85 -9.59
C GLN A 231 8.70 21.61 -8.26
N GLY A 232 8.06 20.99 -7.28
CA GLY A 232 7.85 21.56 -5.94
C GLY A 232 6.65 22.50 -5.81
N GLN A 233 5.99 22.90 -6.91
CA GLN A 233 4.89 23.87 -6.86
C GLN A 233 3.53 23.23 -6.62
N LYS A 234 3.25 22.09 -7.26
CA LYS A 234 1.95 21.44 -7.13
C LYS A 234 2.09 19.99 -6.73
N PHE A 235 1.15 19.56 -5.93
CA PHE A 235 0.96 18.14 -5.64
C PHE A 235 0.32 17.45 -6.85
N ASN A 236 0.97 16.39 -7.31
CA ASN A 236 0.45 15.51 -8.35
C ASN A 236 0.76 14.07 -7.96
N TYR A 237 -0.22 13.38 -7.39
CA TYR A 237 -0.06 12.02 -6.90
C TYR A 237 0.12 11.05 -8.06
N THR A 238 1.20 10.27 -8.05
CA THR A 238 1.52 9.33 -9.13
C THR A 238 2.37 8.15 -8.64
N ASP A 239 2.17 6.97 -9.23
CA ASP A 239 3.02 5.80 -8.99
C ASP A 239 4.41 5.92 -9.62
N LEU A 240 4.61 6.88 -10.51
CA LEU A 240 5.91 7.11 -11.13
C LEU A 240 6.96 7.56 -10.12
N ASN A 241 6.61 8.47 -9.21
CA ASN A 241 7.54 9.00 -8.22
C ASN A 241 8.13 7.90 -7.32
N PRO A 242 7.35 6.98 -6.72
CA PRO A 242 7.91 5.86 -5.98
C PRO A 242 8.71 4.89 -6.84
N VAL A 243 8.39 4.70 -8.12
CA VAL A 243 9.21 3.85 -9.01
C VAL A 243 10.60 4.45 -9.22
N LEU A 244 10.69 5.77 -9.45
CA LEU A 244 11.96 6.48 -9.56
C LEU A 244 12.75 6.42 -8.25
N MET A 245 12.06 6.59 -7.10
CA MET A 245 12.70 6.50 -5.79
C MET A 245 13.22 5.10 -5.49
N ALA A 246 12.47 4.07 -5.88
CA ALA A 246 12.92 2.68 -5.77
C ALA A 246 14.16 2.41 -6.62
N TRP A 247 14.24 3.01 -7.82
CA TRP A 247 15.42 2.88 -8.66
C TRP A 247 16.65 3.51 -8.02
N ILE A 248 16.51 4.67 -7.38
CA ILE A 248 17.59 5.29 -6.59
C ILE A 248 18.06 4.34 -5.49
N LEU A 249 17.14 3.80 -4.67
CA LEU A 249 17.50 2.89 -3.58
C LEU A 249 18.23 1.64 -4.10
N VAL A 250 17.69 1.01 -5.15
CA VAL A 250 18.33 -0.16 -5.78
C VAL A 250 19.76 0.18 -6.24
N TYR A 251 19.96 1.37 -6.78
CA TYR A 251 21.28 1.81 -7.24
C TYR A 251 22.26 2.05 -6.09
N VAL A 252 21.86 2.81 -5.05
CA VAL A 252 22.76 3.15 -3.95
C VAL A 252 23.07 1.98 -3.01
N TYR A 253 22.16 1.01 -2.91
CA TYR A 253 22.38 -0.21 -2.15
C TYR A 253 23.02 -1.34 -2.95
N GLN A 254 23.00 -1.27 -4.29
CA GLN A 254 23.45 -2.35 -5.18
C GLN A 254 22.75 -3.68 -4.90
N MET A 255 21.47 -3.62 -4.50
CA MET A 255 20.64 -4.81 -4.24
C MET A 255 19.16 -4.54 -4.55
N PRO A 256 18.36 -5.59 -4.80
CA PRO A 256 16.94 -5.45 -5.06
C PRO A 256 16.17 -4.84 -3.88
N LEU A 257 15.13 -4.02 -4.16
CA LEU A 257 14.37 -3.29 -3.15
C LEU A 257 13.77 -4.20 -2.06
N HIS A 258 13.28 -5.40 -2.40
CA HIS A 258 12.75 -6.33 -1.41
C HIS A 258 13.81 -6.81 -0.41
N GLN A 259 15.07 -6.97 -0.84
CA GLN A 259 16.17 -7.32 0.06
C GLN A 259 16.57 -6.12 0.94
N ILE A 260 16.53 -4.89 0.38
CA ILE A 260 16.74 -3.67 1.17
C ILE A 260 15.68 -3.61 2.27
N ALA A 261 14.41 -3.85 1.93
CA ALA A 261 13.32 -3.87 2.90
C ALA A 261 13.47 -4.99 3.94
N GLU A 262 13.88 -6.18 3.52
CA GLU A 262 14.11 -7.31 4.44
C GLU A 262 15.17 -6.96 5.47
N GLN A 263 16.35 -6.53 5.02
CA GLN A 263 17.50 -6.34 5.88
C GLN A 263 17.40 -5.10 6.77
N ASN A 264 16.84 -4.00 6.24
CA ASN A 264 16.93 -2.71 6.91
C ASN A 264 15.63 -2.30 7.62
N LEU A 265 14.50 -2.93 7.29
CA LEU A 265 13.22 -2.63 7.92
C LEU A 265 12.59 -3.86 8.56
N TRP A 266 12.33 -4.92 7.79
CA TRP A 266 11.48 -6.03 8.21
C TRP A 266 12.10 -6.88 9.31
N GLN A 267 13.39 -7.21 9.18
CA GLN A 267 14.15 -7.95 10.18
C GLN A 267 14.31 -7.13 11.49
N PRO A 268 14.81 -5.87 11.45
CA PRO A 268 14.94 -5.07 12.67
C PRO A 268 13.61 -4.75 13.33
N LEU A 269 12.52 -4.61 12.56
CA LEU A 269 11.16 -4.38 13.07
C LEU A 269 10.66 -5.52 13.97
N GLY A 270 11.24 -6.71 13.82
CA GLY A 270 10.75 -7.91 14.49
C GLY A 270 9.45 -8.42 13.86
N ALA A 271 9.31 -8.27 12.53
CA ALA A 271 8.13 -8.76 11.81
C ALA A 271 7.89 -10.24 12.09
N ALA A 272 6.65 -10.59 12.44
CA ALA A 272 6.30 -11.94 12.89
C ALA A 272 6.09 -12.90 11.72
N SER A 273 5.73 -12.38 10.56
CA SER A 273 5.40 -13.17 9.36
C SER A 273 6.15 -12.65 8.13
N ASP A 274 6.29 -13.55 7.15
CA ASP A 274 6.82 -13.16 5.86
C ASP A 274 5.90 -12.14 5.19
N ALA A 275 6.46 -11.12 4.57
CA ALA A 275 5.78 -10.23 3.65
C ALA A 275 6.06 -10.62 2.19
N THR A 276 5.30 -10.07 1.26
CA THR A 276 5.55 -10.19 -0.17
C THR A 276 5.53 -8.82 -0.84
N TRP A 277 6.28 -8.68 -1.93
CA TRP A 277 6.27 -7.48 -2.74
C TRP A 277 6.22 -7.85 -4.23
N LEU A 278 5.19 -7.36 -4.93
CA LEU A 278 5.01 -7.62 -6.35
C LEU A 278 6.19 -7.06 -7.15
N THR A 279 6.49 -7.73 -8.27
CA THR A 279 7.55 -7.31 -9.19
C THR A 279 7.03 -7.27 -10.62
N ASP A 280 7.73 -6.51 -11.45
CA ASP A 280 7.54 -6.60 -12.89
C ASP A 280 8.17 -7.87 -13.49
N SER A 281 8.07 -8.04 -14.81
CA SER A 281 8.61 -9.21 -15.53
C SER A 281 10.13 -9.34 -15.46
N LYS A 282 10.83 -8.30 -15.03
CA LYS A 282 12.28 -8.27 -14.84
C LYS A 282 12.70 -8.39 -13.37
N GLY A 283 11.73 -8.58 -12.48
CA GLY A 283 11.98 -8.69 -11.06
C GLY A 283 12.19 -7.36 -10.34
N PHE A 284 11.94 -6.22 -11.00
CA PHE A 284 11.99 -4.92 -10.36
C PHE A 284 10.71 -4.71 -9.53
N THR A 285 10.87 -4.31 -8.29
CA THR A 285 9.77 -4.24 -7.31
C THR A 285 8.79 -3.12 -7.64
N PHE A 286 7.49 -3.39 -7.53
CA PHE A 286 6.42 -2.43 -7.77
C PHE A 286 6.25 -1.51 -6.56
N ALA A 287 6.98 -0.40 -6.55
CA ALA A 287 7.12 0.48 -5.39
C ALA A 287 5.91 1.39 -5.13
N GLY A 288 5.05 1.62 -6.12
CA GLY A 288 3.81 2.40 -5.96
C GLY A 288 2.72 1.65 -5.21
N ALA A 289 2.73 0.31 -5.32
CA ALA A 289 1.84 -0.62 -4.65
C ALA A 289 2.54 -1.99 -4.57
N GLY A 290 1.87 -3.03 -4.10
CA GLY A 290 2.40 -4.38 -4.24
C GLY A 290 2.92 -5.00 -2.96
N PHE A 291 3.06 -4.27 -1.86
CA PHE A 291 3.47 -4.82 -0.58
C PHE A 291 2.28 -5.46 0.13
N SER A 292 2.45 -6.70 0.60
CA SER A 292 1.45 -7.44 1.38
C SER A 292 2.06 -7.95 2.66
N ALA A 293 1.35 -7.78 3.77
CA ALA A 293 1.75 -8.23 5.09
C ALA A 293 0.54 -8.66 5.92
N THR A 294 0.76 -9.38 7.02
CA THR A 294 -0.30 -9.68 7.99
C THR A 294 -0.81 -8.40 8.66
N LEU A 295 -2.02 -8.42 9.19
CA LEU A 295 -2.61 -7.27 9.87
C LEU A 295 -1.74 -6.79 11.04
N GLN A 296 -1.21 -7.72 11.82
CA GLN A 296 -0.31 -7.41 12.94
C GLN A 296 1.03 -6.84 12.47
N ASP A 297 1.58 -7.30 11.35
CA ASP A 297 2.83 -6.73 10.82
C ASP A 297 2.62 -5.33 10.23
N TRP A 298 1.48 -5.05 9.62
CA TRP A 298 1.06 -3.69 9.29
C TRP A 298 0.97 -2.80 10.55
N ALA A 299 0.44 -3.34 11.64
CA ALA A 299 0.39 -2.62 12.92
C ALA A 299 1.81 -2.35 13.47
N ARG A 300 2.75 -3.30 13.35
CA ARG A 300 4.16 -3.08 13.74
C ARG A 300 4.78 -1.92 13.00
N VAL A 301 4.52 -1.80 11.69
CA VAL A 301 4.97 -0.63 10.90
C VAL A 301 4.36 0.67 11.45
N GLY A 302 3.08 0.67 11.75
CA GLY A 302 2.43 1.83 12.37
C GLY A 302 3.03 2.20 13.73
N ILE A 303 3.26 1.21 14.59
CA ILE A 303 3.89 1.39 15.91
C ILE A 303 5.34 1.87 15.81
N LEU A 304 6.11 1.38 14.83
CA LEU A 304 7.45 1.93 14.53
C LEU A 304 7.39 3.46 14.33
N VAL A 305 6.48 3.92 13.50
CA VAL A 305 6.30 5.36 13.24
C VAL A 305 5.79 6.10 14.48
N ALA A 306 4.83 5.52 15.22
CA ALA A 306 4.32 6.09 16.47
C ALA A 306 5.41 6.19 17.55
N ASN A 307 6.38 5.28 17.55
CA ASN A 307 7.55 5.25 18.43
C ASN A 307 8.76 5.99 17.86
N GLU A 308 8.52 6.97 16.99
CA GLU A 308 9.56 7.85 16.47
C GLU A 308 10.70 7.08 15.77
N GLY A 309 10.35 5.98 15.11
CA GLY A 309 11.27 5.16 14.33
C GLY A 309 12.00 4.07 15.12
N SER A 310 11.61 3.82 16.37
CA SER A 310 12.21 2.78 17.22
C SER A 310 11.32 1.55 17.36
N ALA A 311 11.90 0.37 17.28
CA ALA A 311 11.24 -0.90 17.61
C ALA A 311 12.26 -1.87 18.22
N ASN A 312 11.80 -2.74 19.13
CA ASN A 312 12.64 -3.75 19.80
C ASN A 312 13.92 -3.19 20.44
N GLY A 313 13.86 -1.95 20.95
CA GLY A 313 15.03 -1.27 21.54
C GLY A 313 16.06 -0.76 20.50
N VAL A 314 15.75 -0.82 19.21
CA VAL A 314 16.62 -0.38 18.13
C VAL A 314 15.99 0.81 17.39
N GLN A 315 16.79 1.84 17.12
CA GLN A 315 16.41 2.91 16.21
C GLN A 315 16.58 2.42 14.77
N ILE A 316 15.48 2.15 14.09
CA ILE A 316 15.45 1.61 12.73
C ILE A 316 15.52 2.74 11.69
N VAL A 317 14.76 3.79 11.93
CA VAL A 317 14.81 5.04 11.17
C VAL A 317 14.85 6.21 12.15
N SER A 318 15.63 7.22 11.86
CA SER A 318 15.87 8.32 12.81
C SER A 318 14.59 9.03 13.21
N LYS A 319 14.55 9.49 14.48
CA LYS A 319 13.47 10.38 14.95
C LYS A 319 13.35 11.62 14.07
N SER A 320 14.47 12.19 13.63
CA SER A 320 14.50 13.35 12.75
C SER A 320 13.76 13.10 11.42
N TRP A 321 13.86 11.90 10.86
CA TRP A 321 13.09 11.53 9.66
C TRP A 321 11.60 11.47 9.93
N ILE A 322 11.19 10.89 11.06
CA ILE A 322 9.78 10.83 11.44
C ILE A 322 9.23 12.23 11.73
N ASP A 323 10.02 13.09 12.36
CA ASP A 323 9.64 14.48 12.60
C ASP A 323 9.53 15.27 11.28
N GLU A 324 10.49 15.12 10.38
CA GLU A 324 10.43 15.66 9.02
C GLU A 324 9.16 15.18 8.28
N THR A 325 8.84 13.89 8.39
CA THR A 325 7.62 13.31 7.78
C THR A 325 6.33 13.93 8.35
N SER A 326 6.33 14.28 9.63
CA SER A 326 5.19 14.90 10.33
C SER A 326 5.12 16.42 10.15
N MET A 327 6.18 17.03 9.63
CA MET A 327 6.27 18.48 9.49
C MET A 327 5.25 18.98 8.48
N HIS A 328 4.42 19.90 8.92
CA HIS A 328 3.40 20.52 8.10
C HIS A 328 3.85 21.93 7.71
N ALA A 329 3.81 22.24 6.42
CA ALA A 329 4.02 23.59 5.92
C ALA A 329 2.78 24.06 5.15
N GLU A 330 2.30 25.28 5.38
CA GLU A 330 1.15 25.85 4.67
C GLU A 330 1.31 25.78 3.15
N LYS A 331 2.52 26.04 2.66
CA LYS A 331 2.86 25.89 1.22
C LYS A 331 2.64 24.47 0.70
N ASP A 332 2.69 23.49 1.58
CA ASP A 332 2.48 22.08 1.20
C ASP A 332 0.99 21.75 1.07
N GLN A 333 0.10 22.61 1.52
CA GLN A 333 -1.36 22.49 1.40
C GLN A 333 -1.91 23.17 0.15
N ALA A 334 -1.34 24.30 -0.22
CA ALA A 334 -1.89 25.16 -1.27
C ALA A 334 -1.86 24.45 -2.63
N GLY A 335 -3.03 24.17 -3.15
CA GLY A 335 -3.21 23.55 -4.47
C GLY A 335 -2.87 22.06 -4.56
N ARG A 336 -2.56 21.41 -3.44
CA ARG A 336 -2.14 20.00 -3.43
C ARG A 336 -3.28 18.99 -3.46
N PHE A 337 -4.50 19.43 -3.21
CA PHE A 337 -5.68 18.58 -3.26
C PHE A 337 -6.81 19.27 -4.02
N ASN A 338 -7.59 18.46 -4.74
CA ASN A 338 -8.88 18.94 -5.21
C ASN A 338 -9.75 19.35 -4.00
N ALA A 339 -10.82 20.10 -4.27
CA ALA A 339 -11.73 20.60 -3.27
C ALA A 339 -12.31 19.55 -2.29
N ALA A 340 -12.19 18.26 -2.62
CA ALA A 340 -12.71 17.15 -1.81
C ALA A 340 -11.85 16.80 -0.59
N ARG A 341 -10.58 17.23 -0.55
CA ARG A 341 -9.67 16.99 0.61
C ARG A 341 -8.85 18.25 0.96
N PRO A 342 -9.48 19.38 1.23
CA PRO A 342 -8.77 20.57 1.66
C PRO A 342 -8.07 20.26 2.99
N ASN A 343 -6.86 20.77 3.19
CA ASN A 343 -6.16 20.80 4.48
C ASN A 343 -5.44 19.50 4.92
N ARG A 344 -5.29 18.49 4.09
CA ARG A 344 -4.43 17.34 4.42
C ARG A 344 -3.10 17.46 3.70
N GLY A 345 -1.98 17.47 4.44
CA GLY A 345 -0.64 17.48 3.89
C GLY A 345 -0.21 16.11 3.36
N TYR A 346 0.91 16.11 2.65
CA TYR A 346 1.59 14.89 2.19
C TYR A 346 3.09 15.11 2.22
N ARG A 347 3.84 14.23 2.88
CA ARG A 347 5.29 14.36 2.99
C ARG A 347 5.95 13.00 3.13
N ASN A 348 7.08 12.80 2.49
CA ASN A 348 7.86 11.58 2.55
C ASN A 348 7.03 10.30 2.31
N PHE A 349 6.09 10.35 1.36
CA PHE A 349 5.14 9.27 1.05
C PHE A 349 4.16 8.92 2.18
N PHE A 350 3.95 9.83 3.13
CA PHE A 350 2.89 9.74 4.14
C PHE A 350 1.84 10.84 3.95
N TRP A 351 0.60 10.49 4.18
CA TRP A 351 -0.49 11.44 4.29
C TRP A 351 -0.53 12.03 5.70
N HIS A 352 -0.81 13.31 5.80
CA HIS A 352 -1.19 13.92 7.08
C HIS A 352 -2.70 13.75 7.25
N HIS A 353 -3.11 13.03 8.27
CA HIS A 353 -4.54 12.85 8.57
C HIS A 353 -5.13 14.10 9.22
N THR A 354 -4.36 14.77 10.06
CA THR A 354 -4.67 16.08 10.65
C THR A 354 -3.92 17.19 9.91
N SER A 355 -4.51 18.40 9.91
CA SER A 355 -3.92 19.55 9.23
C SER A 355 -2.57 19.98 9.79
N ASN A 356 -2.26 19.64 11.03
CA ASN A 356 -0.99 19.96 11.71
C ASN A 356 0.03 18.81 11.67
N GLY A 357 -0.26 17.71 10.96
CA GLY A 357 0.63 16.56 10.88
C GLY A 357 0.76 15.71 12.16
N SER A 358 -0.04 15.98 13.20
CA SER A 358 0.04 15.25 14.48
C SER A 358 -0.38 13.78 14.33
N VAL A 359 -1.28 13.48 13.40
CA VAL A 359 -1.66 12.12 13.02
C VAL A 359 -1.23 11.87 11.59
N LEU A 360 -0.38 10.87 11.41
CA LEU A 360 0.02 10.38 10.10
C LEU A 360 -0.92 9.29 9.61
N ARG A 361 -0.97 9.12 8.29
CA ARG A 361 -1.75 8.06 7.65
C ARG A 361 -0.97 7.40 6.53
N MET A 362 -0.91 6.09 6.57
CA MET A 362 -0.65 5.29 5.37
C MET A 362 -2.00 4.98 4.74
N ALA A 363 -2.16 5.22 3.44
CA ALA A 363 -3.44 5.00 2.77
C ALA A 363 -3.26 4.24 1.46
N GLY A 364 -4.13 3.30 1.21
CA GLY A 364 -4.24 2.53 -0.03
C GLY A 364 -5.66 2.51 -0.55
N ALA A 365 -5.83 2.17 -1.82
CA ALA A 365 -7.14 2.02 -2.45
C ALA A 365 -8.05 1.08 -1.65
N LEU A 366 -9.35 1.25 -1.77
CA LEU A 366 -10.39 0.45 -1.13
C LEU A 366 -10.28 0.43 0.39
N SER A 367 -10.00 1.60 0.95
CA SER A 367 -9.96 1.82 2.40
C SER A 367 -8.87 1.07 3.16
N GLN A 368 -7.77 0.65 2.49
CA GLN A 368 -6.58 0.23 3.24
C GLN A 368 -6.04 1.44 3.99
N SER A 369 -5.86 1.34 5.29
CA SER A 369 -5.40 2.49 6.06
C SER A 369 -4.71 2.09 7.35
N ILE A 370 -3.68 2.85 7.71
CA ILE A 370 -3.10 2.89 9.04
C ILE A 370 -3.14 4.34 9.52
N LEU A 371 -3.89 4.61 10.60
CA LEU A 371 -3.82 5.87 11.32
C LEU A 371 -2.81 5.74 12.45
N ILE A 372 -1.98 6.77 12.64
CA ILE A 372 -0.83 6.72 13.56
C ILE A 372 -0.79 8.00 14.38
N ASP A 373 -1.00 7.89 15.68
CA ASP A 373 -0.81 9.01 16.61
C ASP A 373 0.46 8.81 17.44
N LYS A 374 1.44 9.69 17.22
CA LYS A 374 2.71 9.67 17.95
C LYS A 374 2.56 10.02 19.43
N LYS A 375 1.57 10.85 19.79
CA LYS A 375 1.39 11.31 21.16
C LYS A 375 0.93 10.19 22.08
N THR A 376 -0.08 9.43 21.66
CA THR A 376 -0.65 8.34 22.47
C THR A 376 -0.04 6.99 22.15
N LYS A 377 0.82 6.91 21.12
CA LYS A 377 1.38 5.65 20.58
C LYS A 377 0.30 4.68 20.10
N THR A 378 -0.81 5.24 19.61
CA THR A 378 -1.96 4.47 19.15
C THR A 378 -1.94 4.33 17.64
N VAL A 379 -2.26 3.15 17.15
CA VAL A 379 -2.48 2.87 15.73
C VAL A 379 -3.84 2.22 15.53
N LEU A 380 -4.49 2.55 14.41
CA LEU A 380 -5.62 1.83 13.87
C LEU A 380 -5.23 1.35 12.49
N VAL A 381 -5.24 0.03 12.30
CA VAL A 381 -5.02 -0.61 11.01
C VAL A 381 -6.34 -1.17 10.53
N GLN A 382 -6.69 -0.86 9.28
CA GLN A 382 -7.82 -1.50 8.62
C GLN A 382 -7.46 -1.96 7.22
N THR A 383 -8.09 -3.02 6.80
CA THR A 383 -8.14 -3.46 5.42
C THR A 383 -9.59 -3.51 4.96
N GLY A 384 -9.85 -3.12 3.74
CA GLY A 384 -11.20 -3.01 3.20
C GLY A 384 -11.30 -3.64 1.82
N ILE A 385 -12.54 -3.72 1.33
CA ILE A 385 -12.88 -4.25 0.01
C ILE A 385 -13.65 -3.23 -0.83
N SER A 386 -13.96 -2.08 -0.24
CA SER A 386 -14.66 -0.98 -0.91
C SER A 386 -14.38 0.36 -0.21
N ASP A 387 -14.58 1.44 -0.94
CA ASP A 387 -14.55 2.80 -0.42
C ASP A 387 -16.00 3.26 -0.18
N GLU A 388 -16.48 3.07 1.04
CA GLU A 388 -17.84 3.43 1.43
C GLU A 388 -17.94 4.91 1.86
N ASN A 389 -19.03 5.58 1.45
CA ASN A 389 -19.30 6.94 1.87
C ASN A 389 -19.43 7.03 3.41
N GLY A 390 -18.75 8.02 4.01
CA GLY A 390 -18.72 8.20 5.46
C GLY A 390 -17.77 7.27 6.21
N GLY A 391 -17.10 6.34 5.53
CA GLY A 391 -16.16 5.42 6.17
C GLY A 391 -14.92 6.09 6.74
N ASP A 392 -14.43 7.15 6.10
CA ASP A 392 -13.27 7.93 6.57
C ASP A 392 -13.59 8.74 7.84
N GLU A 393 -14.77 9.37 7.90
CA GLU A 393 -15.23 10.13 9.06
C GLU A 393 -15.42 9.20 10.27
N MET A 394 -16.03 8.05 10.04
CA MET A 394 -16.27 7.07 11.10
C MET A 394 -14.97 6.42 11.58
N MET A 395 -14.04 6.12 10.69
CA MET A 395 -12.68 5.66 11.05
C MET A 395 -11.98 6.71 11.92
N THR A 396 -12.07 7.97 11.55
CA THR A 396 -11.48 9.08 12.29
C THR A 396 -12.06 9.19 13.69
N ALA A 397 -13.38 9.08 13.83
CA ALA A 397 -14.05 9.13 15.12
C ALA A 397 -13.68 7.93 16.00
N LEU A 398 -13.65 6.72 15.44
CA LEU A 398 -13.22 5.50 16.13
C LEU A 398 -11.76 5.63 16.63
N PHE A 399 -10.87 6.12 15.77
CA PHE A 399 -9.47 6.35 16.13
C PHE A 399 -9.30 7.41 17.21
N SER A 400 -10.04 8.52 17.12
CA SER A 400 -10.03 9.59 18.12
C SER A 400 -10.50 9.07 19.48
N SER A 401 -11.52 8.22 19.50
CA SER A 401 -11.97 7.55 20.74
C SER A 401 -10.86 6.68 21.32
N ALA A 402 -10.21 5.85 20.49
CA ALA A 402 -9.10 5.02 20.95
C ALA A 402 -7.93 5.87 21.49
N CYS A 403 -7.61 7.00 20.88
CA CYS A 403 -6.56 7.91 21.37
C CYS A 403 -6.92 8.56 22.72
N SER A 404 -8.20 8.75 23.00
CA SER A 404 -8.69 9.40 24.23
C SER A 404 -8.75 8.46 25.44
N GLU A 405 -8.67 7.14 25.23
CA GLU A 405 -8.63 6.15 26.34
C GLU A 405 -7.33 6.34 27.15
N THR A 406 -7.45 6.33 28.48
CA THR A 406 -6.34 6.52 29.45
C THR A 406 -5.90 5.20 30.10
#